data_10f71824d974b74365c038bda1e2240c
#
_entry.id   10f71824d974b74365c038bda1e2240c
#
_cell.length_a   1.000
_cell.length_b   1.000
_cell.length_c   1.000
_cell.angle_alpha   90.00
_cell.angle_beta   90.00
_cell.angle_gamma   90.00
#
_symmetry.space_group_name_H-M   'P 1'
#
loop_
_entity.id
_entity.type
_entity.pdbx_description
1 polymer ?
#
loop_
_entity_poly.entity_id
_entity_poly.type
_entity_poly.pdbx_seq_one_letter_code
_entity_poly.pdbx_strand_id
1 'polypeptide(L)'
;GRLRTRLKSLDVDENTLIWFCADNGPEGNEKAPGSTGGLRGRKRSLYEGGIRVPGIVCWPSNITPGSRSLVPASTSDCLPTIAAIVGSEAAAERPLDGIDIGGVLDGTLKHRPTPIGFESAGKLAWVDNQFKLVATGMKNGTIGNVELYDLAKDSAETRNIAAMHPDRAARMKRDLKAWRESCRRSLEEYVPSM
;
A
#
# COMPACT_ATOMS: atom_id res chain seq x y z
N GLY A 1 6.07 13.55 20.27
CA GLY A 1 6.81 14.20 21.35
C GLY A 1 7.27 13.19 22.40
N ARG A 2 6.40 12.80 23.35
CA ARG A 2 6.76 12.01 24.56
C ARG A 2 7.58 10.74 24.28
N LEU A 3 7.20 9.93 23.27
CA LEU A 3 7.93 8.73 22.89
C LEU A 3 9.38 9.06 22.51
N ARG A 4 9.58 9.99 21.57
CA ARG A 4 10.92 10.39 21.11
C ARG A 4 11.78 10.97 22.26
N THR A 5 11.18 11.78 23.15
CA THR A 5 11.87 12.28 24.33
C THR A 5 12.32 11.14 25.24
N ARG A 6 11.50 10.11 25.42
CA ARG A 6 11.85 8.94 26.22
C ARG A 6 12.97 8.12 25.59
N LEU A 7 12.91 7.87 24.29
CA LEU A 7 13.98 7.15 23.57
C LEU A 7 15.32 7.87 23.71
N LYS A 8 15.34 9.20 23.55
CA LYS A 8 16.53 10.03 23.76
C LYS A 8 17.07 9.92 25.19
N SER A 9 16.19 9.96 26.19
CA SER A 9 16.61 9.85 27.60
C SER A 9 17.18 8.47 27.96
N LEU A 10 16.96 7.47 27.12
CA LEU A 10 17.49 6.11 27.23
C LEU A 10 18.70 5.87 26.33
N ASP A 11 19.12 6.87 25.54
CA ASP A 11 20.22 6.80 24.58
C ASP A 11 20.06 5.68 23.54
N VAL A 12 18.81 5.45 23.08
CA VAL A 12 18.49 4.42 22.09
C VAL A 12 17.82 4.97 20.82
N ASP A 13 17.56 6.28 20.76
CA ASP A 13 16.80 6.88 19.66
C ASP A 13 17.52 6.82 18.32
N GLU A 14 18.83 6.90 18.28
CA GLU A 14 19.62 6.82 17.05
C GLU A 14 19.44 5.47 16.33
N ASN A 15 19.36 4.37 17.08
CA ASN A 15 19.18 3.02 16.54
C ASN A 15 17.77 2.46 16.78
N THR A 16 16.76 3.32 16.83
CA THR A 16 15.35 2.91 16.93
C THR A 16 14.60 3.28 15.66
N LEU A 17 14.08 2.26 14.98
CA LEU A 17 13.13 2.42 13.87
C LEU A 17 11.74 2.75 14.43
N ILE A 18 11.20 3.91 14.10
CA ILE A 18 9.81 4.29 14.37
C ILE A 18 9.07 4.32 13.04
N TRP A 19 8.06 3.48 12.89
CA TRP A 19 7.18 3.45 11.72
C TRP A 19 5.78 3.90 12.13
N PHE A 20 5.29 4.95 11.52
CA PHE A 20 3.95 5.50 11.76
C PHE A 20 3.16 5.53 10.46
N CYS A 21 1.94 4.99 10.49
CA CYS A 21 0.96 5.15 9.42
C CYS A 21 -0.45 5.15 10.03
N ALA A 22 -1.43 5.63 9.27
CA ALA A 22 -2.83 5.32 9.54
C ALA A 22 -3.20 3.97 8.89
N ASP A 23 -4.29 3.36 9.33
CA ASP A 23 -4.81 2.11 8.79
C ASP A 23 -5.63 2.32 7.51
N ASN A 24 -6.36 3.43 7.42
CA ASN A 24 -7.21 3.81 6.29
C ASN A 24 -7.51 5.31 6.30
N GLY A 25 -8.15 5.78 5.23
CA GLY A 25 -8.67 7.13 5.15
C GLY A 25 -9.74 7.44 6.22
N PRO A 26 -10.10 8.71 6.41
CA PRO A 26 -11.03 9.14 7.46
C PRO A 26 -12.41 8.52 7.29
N GLU A 27 -13.06 8.22 8.42
CA GLU A 27 -14.41 7.65 8.51
C GLU A 27 -15.49 8.66 8.07
N GLY A 28 -16.67 8.15 7.71
CA GLY A 28 -17.84 8.94 7.43
C GLY A 28 -17.86 9.59 6.04
N ASN A 29 -18.58 10.69 5.91
CA ASN A 29 -18.72 11.46 4.67
C ASN A 29 -17.93 12.78 4.75
N GLU A 30 -18.07 13.63 3.74
CA GLU A 30 -17.35 14.92 3.65
C GLU A 30 -17.60 15.89 4.80
N LYS A 31 -18.73 15.74 5.52
CA LYS A 31 -19.07 16.54 6.70
C LYS A 31 -18.47 15.98 7.99
N ALA A 32 -17.97 14.76 7.98
CA ALA A 32 -17.35 14.13 9.14
C ALA A 32 -15.93 14.67 9.38
N PRO A 33 -15.43 14.63 10.63
CA PRO A 33 -14.06 15.03 10.94
C PRO A 33 -13.01 14.31 10.10
N GLY A 34 -11.87 14.95 9.91
CA GLY A 34 -10.74 14.44 9.10
C GLY A 34 -10.88 14.82 7.63
N SER A 35 -9.73 15.01 6.99
CA SER A 35 -9.62 15.37 5.58
C SER A 35 -8.85 14.32 4.80
N THR A 36 -9.25 14.08 3.56
CA THR A 36 -8.49 13.27 2.58
C THR A 36 -7.49 14.11 1.80
N GLY A 37 -7.40 15.43 2.07
CA GLY A 37 -6.54 16.33 1.31
C GLY A 37 -6.93 16.49 -0.15
N GLY A 38 -8.21 16.32 -0.49
CA GLY A 38 -8.71 16.38 -1.87
C GLY A 38 -8.67 15.05 -2.63
N LEU A 39 -8.19 13.98 -2.00
CA LEU A 39 -8.21 12.65 -2.60
C LEU A 39 -9.63 12.08 -2.63
N ARG A 40 -9.98 11.36 -3.68
CA ARG A 40 -11.31 10.77 -3.91
C ARG A 40 -11.61 9.66 -2.90
N GLY A 41 -12.82 9.66 -2.36
CA GLY A 41 -13.31 8.64 -1.43
C GLY A 41 -12.82 8.86 0.00
N ARG A 42 -13.19 7.95 0.87
CA ARG A 42 -12.87 7.91 2.32
C ARG A 42 -12.79 6.44 2.75
N LYS A 43 -12.70 6.13 4.03
CA LYS A 43 -12.73 4.76 4.58
C LYS A 43 -13.80 3.90 3.87
N ARG A 44 -13.52 2.62 3.63
CA ARG A 44 -14.31 1.66 2.84
C ARG A 44 -14.33 1.92 1.32
N SER A 45 -13.62 2.92 0.86
CA SER A 45 -13.35 3.14 -0.57
C SER A 45 -11.96 2.62 -0.92
N LEU A 46 -11.80 2.10 -2.14
CA LEU A 46 -10.48 1.75 -2.67
C LEU A 46 -9.90 2.84 -3.58
N TYR A 47 -10.53 4.01 -3.66
CA TYR A 47 -9.90 5.21 -4.18
C TYR A 47 -8.89 5.78 -3.20
N GLU A 48 -8.02 6.66 -3.66
CA GLU A 48 -6.89 7.19 -2.88
C GLU A 48 -7.29 7.74 -1.51
N GLY A 49 -8.42 8.44 -1.40
CA GLY A 49 -8.89 8.97 -0.12
C GLY A 49 -9.29 7.91 0.91
N GLY A 50 -9.45 6.66 0.49
CA GLY A 50 -9.73 5.53 1.38
C GLY A 50 -8.49 4.73 1.76
N ILE A 51 -7.48 4.64 0.89
CA ILE A 51 -6.32 3.76 1.08
C ILE A 51 -4.97 4.49 1.17
N ARG A 52 -4.85 5.68 0.58
CA ARG A 52 -3.63 6.48 0.70
C ARG A 52 -3.63 7.28 1.98
N VAL A 53 -2.76 6.91 2.89
CA VAL A 53 -2.64 7.50 4.23
C VAL A 53 -1.24 8.05 4.46
N PRO A 54 -1.05 8.96 5.42
CA PRO A 54 0.29 9.38 5.82
C PRO A 54 1.11 8.18 6.29
N GLY A 55 2.33 8.04 5.75
CA GLY A 55 3.33 7.10 6.19
C GLY A 55 4.62 7.85 6.53
N ILE A 56 5.15 7.64 7.73
CA ILE A 56 6.36 8.29 8.22
C ILE A 56 7.26 7.23 8.83
N VAL A 57 8.52 7.20 8.40
CA VAL A 57 9.54 6.33 8.99
C VAL A 57 10.66 7.22 9.52
N CYS A 58 11.08 6.95 10.74
CA CYS A 58 12.18 7.65 11.39
C CYS A 58 13.17 6.61 11.94
N TRP A 59 14.40 6.65 11.47
CA TRP A 59 15.52 5.85 11.95
C TRP A 59 16.79 6.66 11.79
N PRO A 60 17.18 7.47 12.78
CA PRO A 60 18.22 8.51 12.61
C PRO A 60 19.54 8.00 12.06
N SER A 61 20.02 6.84 12.52
CA SER A 61 21.28 6.25 12.04
C SER A 61 21.24 5.76 10.57
N ASN A 62 20.06 5.59 9.96
CA ASN A 62 19.94 4.90 8.67
C ASN A 62 19.13 5.68 7.61
N ILE A 63 18.33 6.66 8.02
CA ILE A 63 17.46 7.41 7.11
C ILE A 63 17.81 8.88 7.13
N THR A 64 18.11 9.45 5.98
CA THR A 64 18.38 10.90 5.84
C THR A 64 17.16 11.72 6.27
N PRO A 65 17.29 12.63 7.25
CA PRO A 65 16.20 13.47 7.71
C PRO A 65 15.58 14.29 6.57
N GLY A 66 14.23 14.35 6.58
CA GLY A 66 13.48 15.14 5.59
C GLY A 66 13.39 14.52 4.20
N SER A 67 13.95 13.31 3.99
CA SER A 67 13.79 12.56 2.74
C SER A 67 12.31 12.26 2.45
N ARG A 68 11.96 12.17 1.15
CA ARG A 68 10.62 11.82 0.67
C ARG A 68 10.71 10.84 -0.48
N SER A 69 9.78 9.88 -0.53
CA SER A 69 9.64 8.96 -1.65
C SER A 69 8.22 8.99 -2.20
N LEU A 70 8.09 8.79 -3.51
CA LEU A 70 6.82 8.59 -4.21
C LEU A 70 6.59 7.12 -4.55
N VAL A 71 7.51 6.23 -4.18
CA VAL A 71 7.34 4.78 -4.36
C VAL A 71 6.20 4.32 -3.45
N PRO A 72 5.17 3.65 -3.99
CA PRO A 72 4.08 3.14 -3.18
C PRO A 72 4.58 2.13 -2.15
N ALA A 73 4.11 2.25 -0.92
CA ALA A 73 4.35 1.31 0.16
C ALA A 73 3.04 0.93 0.85
N SER A 74 3.02 -0.21 1.50
CA SER A 74 1.85 -0.75 2.19
C SER A 74 2.26 -1.28 3.56
N THR A 75 1.31 -1.47 4.47
CA THR A 75 1.55 -2.12 5.77
C THR A 75 2.02 -3.57 5.63
N SER A 76 1.71 -4.24 4.51
CA SER A 76 2.26 -5.57 4.21
C SER A 76 3.78 -5.57 4.04
N ASP A 77 4.40 -4.42 3.75
CA ASP A 77 5.85 -4.28 3.61
C ASP A 77 6.58 -4.25 4.97
N CYS A 78 5.85 -4.04 6.08
CA CYS A 78 6.47 -3.95 7.41
C CYS A 78 7.20 -5.25 7.78
N LEU A 79 6.56 -6.41 7.59
CA LEU A 79 7.14 -7.69 7.96
C LEU A 79 8.43 -8.01 7.17
N PRO A 80 8.44 -8.02 5.83
CA PRO A 80 9.65 -8.33 5.08
C PRO A 80 10.77 -7.31 5.32
N THR A 81 10.43 -6.02 5.49
CA THR A 81 11.43 -4.99 5.78
C THR A 81 12.07 -5.18 7.16
N ILE A 82 11.26 -5.45 8.19
CA ILE A 82 11.78 -5.68 9.55
C ILE A 82 12.60 -6.97 9.58
N ALA A 83 12.13 -8.05 8.93
CA ALA A 83 12.87 -9.30 8.83
C ALA A 83 14.25 -9.10 8.20
N ALA A 84 14.32 -8.34 7.10
CA ALA A 84 15.60 -8.00 6.45
C ALA A 84 16.53 -7.19 7.38
N ILE A 85 15.99 -6.20 8.11
CA ILE A 85 16.77 -5.36 9.03
C ILE A 85 17.37 -6.19 10.17
N VAL A 86 16.63 -7.15 10.72
CA VAL A 86 17.11 -7.98 11.85
C VAL A 86 17.78 -9.28 11.42
N GLY A 87 17.91 -9.52 10.11
CA GLY A 87 18.50 -10.75 9.58
C GLY A 87 17.69 -12.00 9.86
N SER A 88 16.36 -11.90 9.92
CA SER A 88 15.45 -13.02 10.19
C SER A 88 14.91 -13.63 8.90
N GLU A 89 14.86 -14.97 8.83
CA GLU A 89 14.25 -15.71 7.73
C GLU A 89 12.72 -15.91 7.88
N ALA A 90 12.11 -15.38 8.94
CA ALA A 90 10.66 -15.54 9.23
C ALA A 90 9.75 -15.10 8.08
N ALA A 91 10.21 -14.19 7.23
CA ALA A 91 9.48 -13.76 6.03
C ALA A 91 9.54 -14.78 4.87
N ALA A 92 10.42 -15.77 4.92
CA ALA A 92 10.61 -16.76 3.85
C ALA A 92 9.67 -17.99 3.97
N GLU A 93 9.03 -18.17 5.12
CA GLU A 93 8.18 -19.34 5.39
C GLU A 93 6.87 -19.37 4.58
N ARG A 94 6.41 -18.21 4.11
CA ARG A 94 5.15 -18.05 3.36
C ARG A 94 5.29 -17.03 2.25
N PRO A 95 4.53 -17.16 1.15
CA PRO A 95 4.43 -16.10 0.16
C PRO A 95 3.93 -14.80 0.80
N LEU A 96 4.61 -13.69 0.57
CA LEU A 96 4.22 -12.38 1.06
C LEU A 96 3.79 -11.47 -0.09
N ASP A 97 2.73 -10.68 0.11
CA ASP A 97 2.35 -9.60 -0.81
C ASP A 97 3.25 -8.36 -0.64
N GLY A 98 3.81 -8.19 0.55
CA GLY A 98 4.76 -7.13 0.85
C GLY A 98 6.17 -7.42 0.34
N ILE A 99 6.96 -6.36 0.21
CA ILE A 99 8.37 -6.42 -0.16
C ILE A 99 9.23 -5.75 0.92
N ASP A 100 10.51 -6.06 0.96
CA ASP A 100 11.46 -5.21 1.68
C ASP A 100 11.57 -3.84 0.99
N ILE A 101 11.26 -2.78 1.74
CA ILE A 101 11.35 -1.40 1.29
C ILE A 101 12.56 -0.66 1.88
N GLY A 102 13.57 -1.37 2.37
CA GLY A 102 14.82 -0.76 2.82
C GLY A 102 15.41 0.19 1.77
N GLY A 103 15.40 -0.24 0.49
CA GLY A 103 15.84 0.59 -0.63
C GLY A 103 14.96 1.83 -0.91
N VAL A 104 13.71 1.86 -0.42
CA VAL A 104 12.89 3.09 -0.44
C VAL A 104 13.35 4.03 0.67
N LEU A 105 13.70 3.48 1.83
CA LEU A 105 14.11 4.25 3.01
C LEU A 105 15.47 4.93 2.80
N ASP A 106 16.41 4.25 2.14
CA ASP A 106 17.73 4.80 1.81
C ASP A 106 17.77 5.55 0.46
N GLY A 107 16.66 5.49 -0.29
CA GLY A 107 16.50 6.20 -1.56
C GLY A 107 17.11 5.50 -2.78
N THR A 108 17.57 4.25 -2.68
CA THR A 108 18.11 3.47 -3.81
C THR A 108 17.02 2.88 -4.69
N LEU A 109 15.90 2.45 -4.11
CA LEU A 109 14.74 1.92 -4.84
C LEU A 109 13.85 3.07 -5.35
N LYS A 110 13.74 3.24 -6.66
CA LYS A 110 12.95 4.30 -7.32
C LYS A 110 11.60 3.82 -7.85
N HIS A 111 11.44 2.51 -8.01
CA HIS A 111 10.21 1.89 -8.50
C HIS A 111 9.95 0.62 -7.72
N ARG A 112 8.70 0.41 -7.33
CA ARG A 112 8.27 -0.82 -6.66
C ARG A 112 8.24 -1.96 -7.68
N PRO A 113 8.94 -3.07 -7.43
CA PRO A 113 9.00 -4.21 -8.38
C PRO A 113 7.67 -5.00 -8.41
N THR A 114 6.99 -5.10 -7.27
CA THR A 114 5.74 -5.85 -7.14
C THR A 114 4.59 -4.89 -6.84
N PRO A 115 3.55 -4.82 -7.66
CA PRO A 115 2.37 -3.99 -7.40
C PRO A 115 1.65 -4.35 -6.10
N ILE A 116 0.78 -3.46 -5.62
CA ILE A 116 -0.01 -3.64 -4.40
C ILE A 116 -1.46 -3.93 -4.77
N GLY A 117 -1.99 -5.07 -4.31
CA GLY A 117 -3.39 -5.44 -4.44
C GLY A 117 -4.22 -5.05 -3.22
N PHE A 118 -5.47 -4.70 -3.47
CA PHE A 118 -6.46 -4.43 -2.44
C PHE A 118 -7.77 -5.13 -2.77
N GLU A 119 -8.37 -5.80 -1.79
CA GLU A 119 -9.73 -6.34 -1.87
C GLU A 119 -10.51 -5.94 -0.61
N SER A 120 -11.69 -5.34 -0.79
CA SER A 120 -12.58 -5.00 0.31
C SER A 120 -14.03 -4.90 -0.16
N ALA A 121 -14.94 -5.60 0.52
CA ALA A 121 -16.38 -5.54 0.26
C ALA A 121 -16.74 -5.70 -1.23
N GLY A 122 -16.13 -6.65 -1.92
CA GLY A 122 -16.37 -6.93 -3.35
C GLY A 122 -15.79 -5.89 -4.32
N LYS A 123 -14.98 -4.97 -3.84
CA LYS A 123 -14.21 -4.01 -4.65
C LYS A 123 -12.76 -4.45 -4.71
N LEU A 124 -12.08 -4.14 -5.80
CA LEU A 124 -10.68 -4.48 -6.02
C LEU A 124 -9.91 -3.24 -6.50
N ALA A 125 -8.66 -3.12 -6.10
CA ALA A 125 -7.75 -2.13 -6.68
C ALA A 125 -6.34 -2.72 -6.83
N TRP A 126 -5.58 -2.18 -7.78
CA TRP A 126 -4.24 -2.59 -8.14
C TRP A 126 -3.37 -1.36 -8.36
N VAL A 127 -2.34 -1.19 -7.55
CA VAL A 127 -1.41 -0.06 -7.64
C VAL A 127 -0.09 -0.56 -8.21
N ASP A 128 0.23 -0.15 -9.42
CA ASP A 128 1.50 -0.41 -10.12
C ASP A 128 2.24 0.92 -10.28
N ASN A 129 3.03 1.26 -9.27
CA ASN A 129 3.75 2.53 -9.18
C ASN A 129 2.79 3.73 -9.34
N GLN A 130 2.93 4.51 -10.40
CA GLN A 130 2.08 5.67 -10.66
C GLN A 130 0.70 5.31 -11.22
N PHE A 131 0.48 4.08 -11.69
CA PHE A 131 -0.79 3.69 -12.25
C PHE A 131 -1.63 2.91 -11.25
N LYS A 132 -2.92 3.23 -11.23
CA LYS A 132 -3.88 2.54 -10.39
C LYS A 132 -5.09 2.11 -11.20
N LEU A 133 -5.45 0.84 -11.03
CA LEU A 133 -6.67 0.27 -11.56
C LEU A 133 -7.65 0.03 -10.41
N VAL A 134 -8.91 0.47 -10.58
CA VAL A 134 -10.00 0.23 -9.63
C VAL A 134 -11.09 -0.56 -10.34
N ALA A 135 -11.52 -1.66 -9.73
CA ALA A 135 -12.65 -2.46 -10.19
C ALA A 135 -13.85 -2.20 -9.26
N THR A 136 -14.91 -1.63 -9.82
CA THR A 136 -16.08 -1.14 -9.06
C THR A 136 -17.13 -2.20 -8.80
N GLY A 137 -16.90 -3.44 -9.18
CA GLY A 137 -17.81 -4.53 -8.91
C GLY A 137 -17.29 -5.87 -9.38
N MET A 138 -17.81 -6.91 -8.73
CA MET A 138 -17.62 -8.28 -9.15
C MET A 138 -18.98 -8.90 -9.47
N LYS A 139 -19.07 -9.61 -10.59
CA LYS A 139 -20.25 -10.38 -10.97
C LYS A 139 -19.84 -11.82 -11.19
N ASN A 140 -20.41 -12.74 -10.42
CA ASN A 140 -20.12 -14.20 -10.49
C ASN A 140 -18.60 -14.50 -10.44
N GLY A 141 -17.85 -13.86 -9.52
CA GLY A 141 -16.41 -14.06 -9.40
C GLY A 141 -15.55 -13.35 -10.46
N THR A 142 -16.18 -12.72 -11.45
CA THR A 142 -15.49 -12.01 -12.54
C THR A 142 -15.35 -10.52 -12.23
N ILE A 143 -14.15 -9.97 -12.45
CA ILE A 143 -13.89 -8.54 -12.34
C ILE A 143 -14.68 -7.82 -13.42
N GLY A 144 -15.58 -6.92 -13.02
CA GLY A 144 -16.43 -6.12 -13.90
C GLY A 144 -15.68 -5.00 -14.62
N ASN A 145 -16.33 -3.85 -14.72
CA ASN A 145 -15.73 -2.66 -15.31
C ASN A 145 -14.55 -2.18 -14.46
N VAL A 146 -13.54 -1.66 -15.12
CA VAL A 146 -12.35 -1.11 -14.50
C VAL A 146 -12.16 0.36 -14.88
N GLU A 147 -11.65 1.10 -13.93
CA GLU A 147 -11.17 2.46 -14.10
C GLU A 147 -9.64 2.44 -13.98
N LEU A 148 -8.94 3.24 -14.76
CA LEU A 148 -7.47 3.37 -14.72
C LEU A 148 -7.11 4.84 -14.50
N TYR A 149 -6.16 5.07 -13.60
CA TYR A 149 -5.68 6.41 -13.22
C TYR A 149 -4.16 6.50 -13.28
N ASP A 150 -3.64 7.66 -13.66
CA ASP A 150 -2.24 8.06 -13.53
C ASP A 150 -2.12 8.95 -12.29
N LEU A 151 -1.77 8.38 -11.15
CA LEU A 151 -1.73 9.07 -9.85
C LEU A 151 -0.65 10.16 -9.80
N ALA A 152 0.35 10.12 -10.68
CA ALA A 152 1.37 11.17 -10.76
C ALA A 152 0.80 12.47 -11.35
N LYS A 153 -0.24 12.37 -12.20
CA LYS A 153 -0.89 13.50 -12.85
C LYS A 153 -2.27 13.81 -12.29
N ASP A 154 -2.93 12.83 -11.70
CA ASP A 154 -4.30 12.87 -11.23
C ASP A 154 -4.44 12.06 -9.93
N SER A 155 -3.85 12.56 -8.86
CA SER A 155 -3.92 11.90 -7.54
C SER A 155 -5.34 11.88 -6.95
N ALA A 156 -6.24 12.73 -7.44
CA ALA A 156 -7.64 12.79 -7.02
C ALA A 156 -8.56 11.82 -7.81
N GLU A 157 -8.01 11.06 -8.78
CA GLU A 157 -8.73 10.06 -9.57
C GLU A 157 -9.99 10.63 -10.26
N THR A 158 -9.83 11.80 -10.86
CA THR A 158 -10.93 12.53 -11.52
C THR A 158 -11.14 12.08 -12.95
N ARG A 159 -10.11 11.58 -13.64
CA ARG A 159 -10.12 11.22 -15.05
C ARG A 159 -9.78 9.75 -15.27
N ASN A 160 -10.80 8.96 -15.59
CA ASN A 160 -10.58 7.58 -16.01
C ASN A 160 -9.93 7.53 -17.41
N ILE A 161 -8.73 6.96 -17.49
CA ILE A 161 -7.95 6.83 -18.74
C ILE A 161 -7.94 5.41 -19.32
N ALA A 162 -8.79 4.49 -18.84
CA ALA A 162 -8.81 3.10 -19.27
C ALA A 162 -9.03 2.96 -20.78
N ALA A 163 -9.93 3.74 -21.36
CA ALA A 163 -10.18 3.75 -22.80
C ALA A 163 -9.02 4.29 -23.65
N MET A 164 -8.17 5.14 -23.06
CA MET A 164 -6.97 5.70 -23.71
C MET A 164 -5.76 4.74 -23.64
N HIS A 165 -5.76 3.81 -22.66
CA HIS A 165 -4.69 2.86 -22.42
C HIS A 165 -5.23 1.43 -22.24
N PRO A 166 -5.93 0.86 -23.25
CA PRO A 166 -6.64 -0.42 -23.13
C PRO A 166 -5.71 -1.58 -22.79
N ASP A 167 -4.51 -1.62 -23.38
CA ASP A 167 -3.54 -2.70 -23.14
C ASP A 167 -3.04 -2.68 -21.70
N ARG A 168 -2.76 -1.49 -21.12
CA ARG A 168 -2.37 -1.33 -19.72
C ARG A 168 -3.51 -1.77 -18.79
N ALA A 169 -4.73 -1.31 -19.05
CA ALA A 169 -5.90 -1.69 -18.27
C ALA A 169 -6.12 -3.21 -18.30
N ALA A 170 -6.00 -3.83 -19.48
CA ALA A 170 -6.13 -5.27 -19.64
C ALA A 170 -5.03 -6.05 -18.91
N ARG A 171 -3.76 -5.61 -18.99
CA ARG A 171 -2.63 -6.20 -18.25
C ARG A 171 -2.86 -6.11 -16.74
N MET A 172 -3.10 -4.91 -16.21
CA MET A 172 -3.30 -4.71 -14.78
C MET A 172 -4.52 -5.49 -14.25
N LYS A 173 -5.58 -5.64 -15.06
CA LYS A 173 -6.75 -6.46 -14.71
C LYS A 173 -6.40 -7.96 -14.63
N ARG A 174 -5.56 -8.47 -15.52
CA ARG A 174 -5.06 -9.86 -15.44
C ARG A 174 -4.21 -10.08 -14.20
N ASP A 175 -3.28 -9.14 -13.93
CA ASP A 175 -2.37 -9.22 -12.79
C ASP A 175 -3.15 -9.18 -11.46
N LEU A 176 -4.12 -8.28 -11.34
CA LEU A 176 -5.04 -8.21 -10.20
C LEU A 176 -5.82 -9.51 -10.01
N LYS A 177 -6.30 -10.13 -11.10
CA LYS A 177 -6.98 -11.42 -11.03
C LYS A 177 -6.04 -12.53 -10.51
N ALA A 178 -4.82 -12.59 -11.03
CA ALA A 178 -3.81 -13.57 -10.62
C ALA A 178 -3.43 -13.43 -9.14
N TRP A 179 -3.22 -12.18 -8.68
CA TRP A 179 -2.97 -11.88 -7.27
C TRP A 179 -4.13 -12.34 -6.38
N ARG A 180 -5.36 -12.02 -6.76
CA ARG A 180 -6.55 -12.43 -5.99
C ARG A 180 -6.67 -13.95 -5.88
N GLU A 181 -6.40 -14.68 -6.96
CA GLU A 181 -6.36 -16.15 -6.95
C GLU A 181 -5.26 -16.67 -6.02
N SER A 182 -4.10 -16.03 -5.99
CA SER A 182 -3.00 -16.35 -5.05
C SER A 182 -3.44 -16.18 -3.60
N CYS A 183 -4.09 -15.05 -3.26
CA CYS A 183 -4.63 -14.83 -1.91
C CYS A 183 -5.64 -15.92 -1.50
N ARG A 184 -6.52 -16.33 -2.42
CA ARG A 184 -7.49 -17.39 -2.13
C ARG A 184 -6.82 -18.75 -1.88
N ARG A 185 -5.82 -19.13 -2.70
CA ARG A 185 -5.05 -20.35 -2.44
C ARG A 185 -4.34 -20.29 -1.09
N SER A 186 -3.71 -19.18 -0.76
CA SER A 186 -3.05 -19.02 0.53
C SER A 186 -4.03 -19.18 1.71
N LEU A 187 -5.26 -18.69 1.56
CA LEU A 187 -6.29 -18.88 2.59
C LEU A 187 -6.64 -20.37 2.77
N GLU A 188 -6.73 -21.13 1.70
CA GLU A 188 -7.04 -22.56 1.74
C GLU A 188 -5.86 -23.39 2.30
N GLU A 189 -4.61 -23.02 1.97
CA GLU A 189 -3.40 -23.76 2.35
C GLU A 189 -2.93 -23.48 3.78
N TYR A 190 -3.07 -22.23 4.26
CA TYR A 190 -2.47 -21.78 5.52
C TYR A 190 -3.46 -21.48 6.65
N VAL A 191 -4.76 -21.57 6.42
CA VAL A 191 -5.75 -21.53 7.50
C VAL A 191 -5.92 -22.96 8.03
N PRO A 192 -5.60 -23.24 9.32
CA PRO A 192 -5.85 -24.55 9.91
C PRO A 192 -7.33 -24.88 9.78
N SER A 193 -7.63 -26.11 9.35
CA SER A 193 -9.00 -26.65 9.44
C SER A 193 -9.40 -26.63 10.92
N MET A 194 -10.37 -25.79 11.28
CA MET A 194 -10.97 -25.80 12.62
C MET A 194 -11.86 -27.05 12.79
#